data_c2bf3f27633b5b0140abe904a17bffe2
#
_entry.id   c2bf3f27633b5b0140abe904a17bffe2
#
_cell.length_a   1.000
_cell.length_b   1.000
_cell.length_c   1.000
_cell.angle_alpha   90.00
_cell.angle_beta   90.00
_cell.angle_gamma   90.00
#
_symmetry.space_group_name_H-M   'P 1'
#
loop_
_entity.id
_entity.type
_entity.pdbx_description
1 polymer ?
#
loop_
_entity_poly.entity_id
_entity_poly.type
_entity_poly.pdbx_seq_one_letter_code
_entity_poly.pdbx_strand_id
1 'polypeptide(L)'
;MKKFLFNYVLPYFLYVLILVWCWTIRKSRKNSEKENFVRNLSKNYILTLWHGRIFYLFYYLRRRPDFHLLISPSQDGDLLARLAKLMGYSVIRGSTFKKAISSARSLIKVLRRGERIIIIADGSRGPRIKAQLGSIQLAAITGSPLIPMTYRAAHKIELNTWDRFVLPLPFTRCVISFGRCISVPQCPNEKVIREKQQELEGALNNLTMSSE
;
A
#
# COMPACT_ATOMS: atom_id res chain seq x y z
N MET A 1 30.23 11.54 7.71
CA MET A 1 29.19 12.47 8.18
C MET A 1 27.91 12.39 7.35
N LYS A 2 27.91 12.62 6.02
CA LYS A 2 26.69 12.58 5.17
C LYS A 2 25.93 11.23 5.23
N LYS A 3 26.60 10.07 5.18
CA LYS A 3 25.96 8.74 5.29
C LYS A 3 25.33 8.48 6.66
N PHE A 4 25.94 8.99 7.72
CA PHE A 4 25.38 8.88 9.07
C PHE A 4 24.10 9.71 9.20
N LEU A 5 24.12 10.95 8.74
CA LEU A 5 22.95 11.84 8.76
C LEU A 5 21.79 11.23 7.98
N PHE A 6 22.05 10.73 6.75
CA PHE A 6 21.05 10.10 5.89
C PHE A 6 20.47 8.81 6.51
N ASN A 7 21.31 7.98 7.11
CA ASN A 7 20.88 6.69 7.61
C ASN A 7 20.26 6.72 9.01
N TYR A 8 20.68 7.66 9.87
CA TYR A 8 20.28 7.64 11.28
C TYR A 8 19.46 8.84 11.72
N VAL A 9 19.66 10.01 11.13
CA VAL A 9 18.92 11.22 11.53
C VAL A 9 17.69 11.43 10.66
N LEU A 10 17.84 11.35 9.35
CA LEU A 10 16.76 11.62 8.40
C LEU A 10 15.52 10.73 8.60
N PRO A 11 15.60 9.41 8.88
CA PRO A 11 14.41 8.60 9.13
C PRO A 11 13.60 9.08 10.34
N TYR A 12 14.25 9.49 11.42
CA TYR A 12 13.57 10.00 12.61
C TYR A 12 12.95 11.38 12.35
N PHE A 13 13.66 12.24 11.67
CA PHE A 13 13.12 13.55 11.26
C PHE A 13 11.86 13.39 10.39
N LEU A 14 11.94 12.55 9.35
CA LEU A 14 10.79 12.26 8.49
C LEU A 14 9.64 11.60 9.26
N TYR A 15 9.95 10.71 10.18
CA TYR A 15 8.95 10.08 11.04
C TYR A 15 8.16 11.12 11.85
N VAL A 16 8.86 12.01 12.55
CA VAL A 16 8.23 13.08 13.34
C VAL A 16 7.45 14.02 12.43
N LEU A 17 8.04 14.44 11.31
CA LEU A 17 7.39 15.32 10.34
C LEU A 17 6.08 14.73 9.82
N ILE A 18 6.08 13.45 9.41
CA ILE A 18 4.88 12.77 8.92
C ILE A 18 3.85 12.62 10.05
N LEU A 19 4.27 12.31 11.27
CA LEU A 19 3.35 12.21 12.40
C LEU A 19 2.66 13.54 12.69
N VAL A 20 3.42 14.63 12.79
CA VAL A 20 2.88 15.97 13.05
C VAL A 20 1.99 16.42 11.89
N TRP A 21 2.45 16.27 10.65
CA TRP A 21 1.69 16.64 9.46
C TRP A 21 0.35 15.90 9.41
N CYS A 22 0.39 14.57 9.46
CA CYS A 22 -0.81 13.75 9.33
C CYS A 22 -1.73 13.80 10.57
N TRP A 23 -1.20 14.14 11.74
CA TRP A 23 -2.01 14.34 12.95
C TRP A 23 -2.99 15.52 12.81
N THR A 24 -2.61 16.55 12.05
CA THR A 24 -3.49 17.69 11.75
C THR A 24 -4.65 17.33 10.81
N ILE A 25 -4.55 16.22 10.08
CA ILE A 25 -5.53 15.81 9.07
C ILE A 25 -6.76 15.18 9.75
N ARG A 26 -7.93 15.71 9.43
CA ARG A 26 -9.20 15.22 9.98
C ARG A 26 -9.73 14.06 9.17
N LYS A 27 -9.76 12.86 9.76
CA LYS A 27 -10.38 11.69 9.13
C LYS A 27 -11.91 11.84 9.10
N SER A 28 -12.50 11.68 7.92
CA SER A 28 -13.96 11.59 7.78
C SER A 28 -14.44 10.17 8.10
N ARG A 29 -15.59 10.05 8.78
CA ARG A 29 -16.24 8.78 9.15
C ARG A 29 -17.17 8.22 8.07
N LYS A 30 -17.22 8.83 6.89
CA LYS A 30 -18.22 8.51 5.84
C LYS A 30 -18.24 7.04 5.37
N ASN A 31 -17.15 6.27 5.54
CA ASN A 31 -17.04 4.88 5.09
C ASN A 31 -16.69 3.91 6.26
N SER A 32 -17.19 4.19 7.46
CA SER A 32 -16.86 3.43 8.67
C SER A 32 -17.26 1.96 8.60
N GLU A 33 -18.36 1.61 7.94
CA GLU A 33 -18.84 0.22 7.83
C GLU A 33 -17.86 -0.68 7.06
N LYS A 34 -17.41 -0.23 5.87
CA LYS A 34 -16.43 -0.99 5.08
C LYS A 34 -15.07 -1.05 5.77
N GLU A 35 -14.68 0.02 6.47
CA GLU A 35 -13.47 0.02 7.28
C GLU A 35 -13.57 -1.01 8.41
N ASN A 36 -14.69 -1.02 9.14
CA ASN A 36 -14.91 -1.97 10.23
C ASN A 36 -14.95 -3.41 9.69
N PHE A 37 -15.58 -3.63 8.55
CA PHE A 37 -15.57 -4.94 7.89
C PHE A 37 -14.12 -5.40 7.61
N VAL A 38 -13.29 -4.56 6.99
CA VAL A 38 -11.89 -4.92 6.67
C VAL A 38 -11.07 -5.12 7.94
N ARG A 39 -11.28 -4.29 8.98
CA ARG A 39 -10.58 -4.42 10.26
C ARG A 39 -10.93 -5.72 10.99
N ASN A 40 -12.16 -6.17 10.86
CA ASN A 40 -12.68 -7.37 11.52
C ASN A 40 -12.47 -8.65 10.69
N LEU A 41 -11.89 -8.55 9.49
CA LEU A 41 -11.47 -9.73 8.75
C LEU A 41 -10.44 -10.52 9.55
N SER A 42 -10.83 -11.69 10.02
CA SER A 42 -9.98 -12.63 10.77
C SER A 42 -8.92 -13.33 9.91
N LYS A 43 -9.09 -13.27 8.59
CA LYS A 43 -8.22 -13.92 7.61
C LYS A 43 -7.17 -12.95 7.06
N ASN A 44 -6.09 -13.52 6.53
CA ASN A 44 -5.09 -12.82 5.74
C ASN A 44 -5.71 -12.17 4.51
N TYR A 45 -5.18 -11.03 4.11
CA TYR A 45 -5.56 -10.33 2.89
C TYR A 45 -4.41 -9.48 2.35
N ILE A 46 -4.56 -9.06 1.11
CA ILE A 46 -3.62 -8.20 0.40
C ILE A 46 -4.28 -6.84 0.22
N LEU A 47 -3.83 -5.81 0.95
CA LEU A 47 -4.22 -4.44 0.67
C LEU A 47 -3.51 -3.95 -0.59
N THR A 48 -4.28 -3.40 -1.52
CA THR A 48 -3.76 -2.84 -2.76
C THR A 48 -4.12 -1.37 -2.88
N LEU A 49 -3.16 -0.56 -3.34
CA LEU A 49 -3.34 0.87 -3.52
C LEU A 49 -2.43 1.39 -4.64
N TRP A 50 -2.74 2.57 -5.19
CA TRP A 50 -1.87 3.24 -6.14
C TRP A 50 -0.68 3.91 -5.46
N HIS A 51 0.48 3.96 -6.12
CA HIS A 51 1.71 4.57 -5.60
C HIS A 51 1.48 6.05 -5.22
N GLY A 52 0.82 6.82 -6.05
CA GLY A 52 0.51 8.22 -5.78
C GLY A 52 -0.42 8.46 -4.57
N ARG A 53 -0.96 7.41 -3.95
CA ARG A 53 -1.86 7.49 -2.78
C ARG A 53 -1.24 6.91 -1.50
N ILE A 54 0.09 6.75 -1.46
CA ILE A 54 0.77 6.13 -0.30
C ILE A 54 0.76 7.04 0.93
N PHE A 55 0.98 8.34 0.80
CA PHE A 55 1.39 9.23 1.89
C PHE A 55 0.50 9.13 3.14
N TYR A 56 -0.78 9.42 3.00
CA TYR A 56 -1.69 9.39 4.14
C TYR A 56 -2.05 7.96 4.58
N LEU A 57 -2.10 7.00 3.65
CA LEU A 57 -2.36 5.60 3.98
C LEU A 57 -1.22 4.98 4.78
N PHE A 58 0.02 5.38 4.52
CA PHE A 58 1.18 4.97 5.30
C PHE A 58 1.10 5.42 6.77
N TYR A 59 0.61 6.64 7.02
CA TYR A 59 0.31 7.11 8.36
C TYR A 59 -0.93 6.43 8.96
N TYR A 60 -1.98 6.27 8.18
CA TYR A 60 -3.26 5.73 8.65
C TYR A 60 -3.17 4.28 9.12
N LEU A 61 -2.40 3.45 8.43
CA LEU A 61 -2.21 2.03 8.74
C LEU A 61 -1.06 1.78 9.75
N ARG A 62 -0.42 2.81 10.28
CA ARG A 62 0.69 2.68 11.22
C ARG A 62 0.34 1.90 12.49
N ARG A 63 1.38 1.44 13.22
CA ARG A 63 1.25 0.63 14.44
C ARG A 63 0.51 -0.70 14.23
N ARG A 64 0.72 -1.28 13.06
CA ARG A 64 0.15 -2.55 12.65
C ARG A 64 1.28 -3.50 12.23
N PRO A 65 1.94 -4.18 13.18
CA PRO A 65 3.06 -5.07 12.89
C PRO A 65 2.65 -6.30 12.05
N ASP A 66 1.36 -6.60 12.01
CA ASP A 66 0.73 -7.60 11.17
C ASP A 66 0.67 -7.22 9.67
N PHE A 67 0.97 -5.96 9.33
CA PHE A 67 1.14 -5.53 7.94
C PHE A 67 2.60 -5.56 7.51
N HIS A 68 2.86 -6.24 6.40
CA HIS A 68 4.16 -6.35 5.78
C HIS A 68 4.25 -5.51 4.50
N LEU A 69 5.34 -4.76 4.39
CA LEU A 69 5.67 -3.96 3.21
C LEU A 69 6.82 -4.60 2.46
N LEU A 70 6.69 -4.73 1.14
CA LEU A 70 7.80 -5.11 0.27
C LEU A 70 8.58 -3.87 -0.15
N ILE A 71 9.82 -3.75 0.28
CA ILE A 71 10.67 -2.57 0.02
C ILE A 71 11.95 -2.99 -0.71
N SER A 72 12.26 -2.28 -1.79
CA SER A 72 13.43 -2.53 -2.62
C SER A 72 14.75 -2.48 -1.83
N PRO A 73 15.73 -3.34 -2.13
CA PRO A 73 17.08 -3.30 -1.54
C PRO A 73 17.96 -2.24 -2.23
N SER A 74 17.51 -0.99 -2.20
CA SER A 74 18.21 0.20 -2.69
C SER A 74 18.50 1.15 -1.53
N GLN A 75 19.34 2.16 -1.75
CA GLN A 75 19.66 3.18 -0.74
C GLN A 75 18.39 3.91 -0.28
N ASP A 76 17.54 4.35 -1.22
CA ASP A 76 16.24 4.95 -0.88
C ASP A 76 15.32 3.97 -0.16
N GLY A 77 15.37 2.69 -0.57
CA GLY A 77 14.66 1.62 0.11
C GLY A 77 15.16 1.37 1.53
N ASP A 78 16.44 1.64 1.85
CA ASP A 78 16.94 1.54 3.23
C ASP A 78 16.34 2.62 4.13
N LEU A 79 16.24 3.84 3.63
CA LEU A 79 15.57 4.94 4.31
C LEU A 79 14.09 4.60 4.55
N LEU A 80 13.39 4.19 3.49
CA LEU A 80 11.97 3.82 3.58
C LEU A 80 11.74 2.63 4.51
N ALA A 81 12.62 1.63 4.52
CA ALA A 81 12.52 0.48 5.41
C ALA A 81 12.66 0.85 6.89
N ARG A 82 13.57 1.78 7.21
CA ARG A 82 13.72 2.31 8.57
C ARG A 82 12.49 3.12 8.98
N LEU A 83 12.01 4.00 8.11
CA LEU A 83 10.80 4.77 8.34
C LEU A 83 9.58 3.87 8.54
N ALA A 84 9.43 2.82 7.72
CA ALA A 84 8.35 1.84 7.86
C ALA A 84 8.40 1.11 9.22
N LYS A 85 9.59 0.72 9.67
CA LYS A 85 9.76 0.12 11.01
C LYS A 85 9.41 1.10 12.14
N LEU A 86 9.81 2.36 12.04
CA LEU A 86 9.42 3.41 12.99
C LEU A 86 7.90 3.63 13.02
N MET A 87 7.24 3.52 11.87
CA MET A 87 5.77 3.55 11.76
C MET A 87 5.09 2.29 12.32
N GLY A 88 5.85 1.24 12.67
CA GLY A 88 5.32 -0.01 13.25
C GLY A 88 4.90 -1.06 12.23
N TYR A 89 5.45 -1.02 11.03
CA TYR A 89 5.27 -2.06 10.01
C TYR A 89 6.36 -3.12 10.07
N SER A 90 6.02 -4.32 9.62
CA SER A 90 6.98 -5.35 9.25
C SER A 90 7.49 -5.10 7.83
N VAL A 91 8.78 -5.37 7.58
CA VAL A 91 9.42 -5.08 6.30
C VAL A 91 10.05 -6.32 5.71
N ILE A 92 9.71 -6.62 4.46
CA ILE A 92 10.36 -7.63 3.62
C ILE A 92 11.25 -6.89 2.61
N ARG A 93 12.53 -7.25 2.57
CA ARG A 93 13.49 -6.65 1.62
C ARG A 93 13.50 -7.46 0.34
N GLY A 94 13.12 -6.82 -0.76
CA GLY A 94 13.07 -7.47 -2.06
C GLY A 94 12.55 -6.56 -3.15
N SER A 95 12.59 -7.03 -4.37
CA SER A 95 12.07 -6.29 -5.53
C SER A 95 11.50 -7.26 -6.56
N THR A 96 10.69 -6.72 -7.47
CA THR A 96 10.11 -7.45 -8.60
C THR A 96 11.16 -7.93 -9.62
N PHE A 97 12.37 -7.34 -9.62
CA PHE A 97 13.42 -7.64 -10.59
C PHE A 97 14.59 -8.46 -10.01
N LYS A 98 15.22 -7.95 -8.95
CA LYS A 98 16.31 -8.66 -8.28
C LYS A 98 15.76 -9.42 -7.08
N LYS A 99 15.89 -10.74 -7.05
CA LYS A 99 15.35 -11.61 -5.99
C LYS A 99 13.81 -11.71 -5.95
N ALA A 100 13.15 -11.57 -7.11
CA ALA A 100 11.68 -11.71 -7.23
C ALA A 100 11.15 -12.98 -6.57
N ILE A 101 11.77 -14.13 -6.85
CA ILE A 101 11.37 -15.44 -6.32
C ILE A 101 11.50 -15.49 -4.79
N SER A 102 12.59 -15.00 -4.20
CA SER A 102 12.78 -15.00 -2.75
C SER A 102 11.81 -14.07 -2.04
N SER A 103 11.51 -12.92 -2.66
CA SER A 103 10.53 -11.96 -2.16
C SER A 103 9.12 -12.56 -2.18
N ALA A 104 8.75 -13.20 -3.29
CA ALA A 104 7.45 -13.87 -3.45
C ALA A 104 7.27 -14.98 -2.40
N ARG A 105 8.29 -15.83 -2.18
CA ARG A 105 8.28 -16.86 -1.14
C ARG A 105 8.06 -16.26 0.26
N SER A 106 8.71 -15.14 0.57
CA SER A 106 8.55 -14.46 1.85
C SER A 106 7.14 -13.91 2.03
N LEU A 107 6.56 -13.30 1.00
CA LEU A 107 5.18 -12.79 1.02
C LEU A 107 4.16 -13.93 1.17
N ILE A 108 4.35 -15.04 0.44
CA ILE A 108 3.51 -16.25 0.56
C ILE A 108 3.55 -16.79 2.00
N LYS A 109 4.74 -16.87 2.61
CA LYS A 109 4.91 -17.33 3.99
C LYS A 109 4.16 -16.45 4.99
N VAL A 110 4.21 -15.14 4.81
CA VAL A 110 3.49 -14.16 5.64
C VAL A 110 1.98 -14.38 5.53
N LEU A 111 1.44 -14.43 4.31
CA LEU A 111 0.00 -14.66 4.09
C LEU A 111 -0.47 -16.00 4.65
N ARG A 112 0.32 -17.08 4.53
CA ARG A 112 0.00 -18.39 5.09
C ARG A 112 0.01 -18.43 6.62
N ARG A 113 0.67 -17.48 7.28
CA ARG A 113 0.63 -17.29 8.75
C ARG A 113 -0.58 -16.50 9.23
N GLY A 114 -1.46 -16.10 8.34
CA GLY A 114 -2.62 -15.25 8.67
C GLY A 114 -2.31 -13.77 8.78
N GLU A 115 -1.09 -13.36 8.43
CA GLU A 115 -0.66 -11.95 8.42
C GLU A 115 -1.06 -11.27 7.11
N ARG A 116 -0.87 -9.96 7.01
CA ARG A 116 -1.35 -9.12 5.92
C ARG A 116 -0.20 -8.47 5.18
N ILE A 117 -0.40 -8.20 3.90
CA ILE A 117 0.58 -7.46 3.10
C ILE A 117 -0.05 -6.23 2.46
N ILE A 118 0.76 -5.21 2.23
CA ILE A 118 0.40 -4.03 1.45
C ILE A 118 1.20 -4.06 0.16
N ILE A 119 0.51 -4.03 -0.97
CA ILE A 119 1.11 -4.00 -2.30
C ILE A 119 0.69 -2.74 -3.05
N ILE A 120 1.68 -2.05 -3.57
CA ILE A 120 1.49 -0.96 -4.50
C ILE A 120 1.16 -1.55 -5.87
N ALA A 121 -0.07 -1.35 -6.32
CA ALA A 121 -0.59 -2.06 -7.48
C ALA A 121 0.12 -1.70 -8.79
N ASP A 122 0.50 -0.44 -8.99
CA ASP A 122 1.27 0.05 -10.15
C ASP A 122 2.79 -0.06 -9.98
N GLY A 123 3.25 -0.58 -8.82
CA GLY A 123 4.67 -0.75 -8.53
C GLY A 123 5.40 0.58 -8.32
N SER A 124 6.74 0.50 -8.22
CA SER A 124 7.58 1.69 -7.97
C SER A 124 8.04 2.42 -9.24
N ARG A 125 7.74 1.88 -10.41
CA ARG A 125 8.18 2.42 -11.71
C ARG A 125 7.04 2.66 -12.69
N GLY A 126 5.80 2.35 -12.29
CA GLY A 126 4.63 2.48 -13.13
C GLY A 126 4.52 1.41 -14.25
N PRO A 127 3.72 1.69 -15.25
CA PRO A 127 3.04 2.96 -15.52
C PRO A 127 1.92 3.26 -14.51
N ARG A 128 1.65 4.54 -14.31
CA ARG A 128 0.62 5.05 -13.39
C ARG A 128 -0.74 4.40 -13.64
N ILE A 129 -1.44 4.03 -12.56
CA ILE A 129 -2.80 3.45 -12.59
C ILE A 129 -2.95 2.22 -13.50
N LYS A 130 -1.87 1.45 -13.64
CA LYS A 130 -1.84 0.14 -14.31
C LYS A 130 -1.40 -0.93 -13.33
N ALA A 131 -2.32 -1.83 -12.98
CA ALA A 131 -2.04 -2.85 -11.99
C ALA A 131 -1.04 -3.89 -12.53
N GLN A 132 -0.01 -4.19 -11.73
CA GLN A 132 0.96 -5.24 -12.02
C GLN A 132 0.41 -6.61 -11.58
N LEU A 133 0.82 -7.68 -12.26
CA LEU A 133 0.31 -9.04 -12.00
C LEU A 133 0.71 -9.61 -10.64
N GLY A 134 1.71 -9.06 -9.97
CA GLY A 134 2.28 -9.63 -8.75
C GLY A 134 1.27 -9.83 -7.61
N SER A 135 0.36 -8.89 -7.42
CA SER A 135 -0.70 -9.01 -6.39
C SER A 135 -1.73 -10.10 -6.75
N ILE A 136 -2.09 -10.21 -8.04
CA ILE A 136 -3.02 -11.22 -8.54
C ILE A 136 -2.43 -12.63 -8.38
N GLN A 137 -1.16 -12.80 -8.76
CA GLN A 137 -0.45 -14.08 -8.62
C GLN A 137 -0.33 -14.51 -7.16
N LEU A 138 0.00 -13.57 -6.26
CA LEU A 138 0.03 -13.86 -4.82
C LEU A 138 -1.34 -14.26 -4.28
N ALA A 139 -2.40 -13.57 -4.68
CA ALA A 139 -3.77 -13.92 -4.32
C ALA A 139 -4.14 -15.33 -4.81
N ALA A 140 -3.81 -15.67 -6.05
CA ALA A 140 -4.05 -17.00 -6.62
C ALA A 140 -3.32 -18.13 -5.86
N ILE A 141 -2.05 -17.89 -5.50
CA ILE A 141 -1.23 -18.91 -4.79
C ILE A 141 -1.68 -19.10 -3.34
N THR A 142 -2.13 -18.04 -2.68
CA THR A 142 -2.41 -18.05 -1.24
C THR A 142 -3.88 -18.15 -0.89
N GLY A 143 -4.78 -17.90 -1.85
CA GLY A 143 -6.23 -17.78 -1.60
C GLY A 143 -6.59 -16.50 -0.83
N SER A 144 -5.63 -15.59 -0.62
CA SER A 144 -5.85 -14.34 0.10
C SER A 144 -6.59 -13.34 -0.78
N PRO A 145 -7.70 -12.73 -0.34
CA PRO A 145 -8.41 -11.74 -1.14
C PRO A 145 -7.61 -10.46 -1.30
N LEU A 146 -7.78 -9.79 -2.44
CA LEU A 146 -7.30 -8.44 -2.68
C LEU A 146 -8.34 -7.44 -2.17
N ILE A 147 -7.88 -6.43 -1.45
CA ILE A 147 -8.73 -5.35 -0.96
C ILE A 147 -8.19 -4.03 -1.52
N PRO A 148 -8.88 -3.44 -2.51
CA PRO A 148 -8.54 -2.13 -3.02
C PRO A 148 -8.75 -1.05 -1.96
N MET A 149 -7.80 -0.12 -1.83
CA MET A 149 -7.86 0.96 -0.87
C MET A 149 -7.33 2.27 -1.46
N THR A 150 -7.96 3.37 -1.11
CA THR A 150 -7.50 4.71 -1.47
C THR A 150 -7.84 5.73 -0.40
N TYR A 151 -7.34 6.95 -0.54
CA TYR A 151 -7.85 8.10 0.19
C TYR A 151 -8.05 9.29 -0.74
N ARG A 152 -8.92 10.20 -0.30
CA ARG A 152 -9.10 11.51 -0.88
C ARG A 152 -8.93 12.58 0.18
N ALA A 153 -8.27 13.67 -0.20
CA ALA A 153 -8.17 14.89 0.61
C ALA A 153 -8.96 16.03 -0.04
N ALA A 154 -9.69 16.81 0.76
CA ALA A 154 -10.43 17.98 0.28
C ALA A 154 -9.46 19.04 -0.28
N HIS A 155 -8.33 19.25 0.39
CA HIS A 155 -7.27 20.15 -0.07
C HIS A 155 -5.97 19.35 -0.14
N LYS A 156 -5.35 19.36 -1.32
CA LYS A 156 -4.18 18.55 -1.63
C LYS A 156 -3.23 19.27 -2.56
N ILE A 157 -1.97 18.89 -2.54
CA ILE A 157 -0.99 19.18 -3.58
C ILE A 157 -0.80 17.89 -4.37
N GLU A 158 -0.89 17.96 -5.68
CA GLU A 158 -0.56 16.88 -6.59
C GLU A 158 0.78 17.20 -7.25
N LEU A 159 1.80 16.40 -6.98
CA LEU A 159 3.13 16.61 -7.50
C LEU A 159 3.19 16.23 -8.99
N ASN A 160 4.00 16.93 -9.76
CA ASN A 160 4.25 16.61 -11.17
C ASN A 160 5.27 15.47 -11.32
N THR A 161 4.95 14.33 -10.70
CA THR A 161 5.71 13.07 -10.76
C THR A 161 4.98 12.06 -11.65
N TRP A 162 5.65 10.96 -12.03
CA TRP A 162 5.06 9.92 -12.90
C TRP A 162 3.75 9.35 -12.33
N ASP A 163 3.64 9.28 -11.00
CA ASP A 163 2.50 8.70 -10.24
C ASP A 163 1.48 9.76 -9.79
N ARG A 164 1.74 11.06 -10.08
CA ARG A 164 0.93 12.17 -9.58
C ARG A 164 0.72 12.07 -8.06
N PHE A 165 1.83 12.04 -7.33
CA PHE A 165 1.84 11.83 -5.87
C PHE A 165 1.01 12.89 -5.14
N VAL A 166 0.10 12.43 -4.31
CA VAL A 166 -0.84 13.29 -3.60
C VAL A 166 -0.38 13.53 -2.16
N LEU A 167 -0.19 14.80 -1.83
CA LEU A 167 0.07 15.28 -0.48
C LEU A 167 -1.17 16.01 0.05
N PRO A 168 -1.89 15.48 1.03
CA PRO A 168 -2.96 16.20 1.68
C PRO A 168 -2.39 17.39 2.45
N LEU A 169 -3.02 18.55 2.35
CA LEU A 169 -2.59 19.73 3.12
C LEU A 169 -2.88 19.51 4.62
N PRO A 170 -2.08 20.13 5.51
CA PRO A 170 -2.41 20.16 6.94
C PRO A 170 -3.84 20.67 7.17
N PHE A 171 -4.47 20.20 8.23
CA PHE A 171 -5.83 20.55 8.65
C PHE A 171 -6.95 20.18 7.67
N THR A 172 -6.62 19.57 6.52
CA THR A 172 -7.62 19.11 5.55
C THR A 172 -8.43 17.93 6.07
N ARG A 173 -9.59 17.68 5.42
CA ARG A 173 -10.38 16.49 5.65
C ARG A 173 -9.99 15.39 4.66
N CYS A 174 -9.70 14.19 5.18
CA CYS A 174 -9.44 13.01 4.36
C CYS A 174 -10.53 11.96 4.53
N VAL A 175 -11.00 11.40 3.42
CA VAL A 175 -11.91 10.25 3.36
C VAL A 175 -11.08 9.04 2.94
N ILE A 176 -11.14 7.95 3.71
CA ILE A 176 -10.52 6.67 3.36
C ILE A 176 -11.61 5.78 2.79
N SER A 177 -11.32 5.14 1.66
CA SER A 177 -12.26 4.28 0.96
C SER A 177 -11.66 2.89 0.72
N PHE A 178 -12.47 1.87 1.00
CA PHE A 178 -12.17 0.47 0.72
C PHE A 178 -13.10 -0.04 -0.36
N GLY A 179 -12.56 -0.81 -1.31
CA GLY A 179 -13.32 -1.52 -2.33
C GLY A 179 -13.91 -2.82 -1.82
N ARG A 180 -14.62 -3.51 -2.70
CA ARG A 180 -15.06 -4.89 -2.45
C ARG A 180 -13.85 -5.82 -2.48
N CYS A 181 -13.93 -6.91 -1.70
CA CYS A 181 -12.91 -7.96 -1.76
C CYS A 181 -12.95 -8.64 -3.14
N ILE A 182 -11.78 -8.79 -3.75
CA ILE A 182 -11.60 -9.47 -5.03
C ILE A 182 -10.93 -10.80 -4.73
N SER A 183 -11.63 -11.88 -4.97
CA SER A 183 -11.10 -13.24 -4.85
C SER A 183 -10.53 -13.68 -6.20
N VAL A 184 -9.37 -14.34 -6.14
CA VAL A 184 -8.72 -14.94 -7.30
C VAL A 184 -8.77 -16.46 -7.12
N PRO A 185 -9.28 -17.22 -8.10
CA PRO A 185 -9.29 -18.68 -8.00
C PRO A 185 -7.87 -19.23 -7.94
N GLN A 186 -7.71 -20.41 -7.38
CA GLN A 186 -6.43 -21.13 -7.41
C GLN A 186 -6.17 -21.68 -8.81
N CYS A 187 -4.91 -21.72 -9.23
CA CYS A 187 -4.50 -22.19 -10.55
C CYS A 187 -5.27 -21.54 -11.73
N PRO A 188 -5.36 -20.19 -11.78
CA PRO A 188 -6.10 -19.51 -12.83
C PRO A 188 -5.35 -19.62 -14.16
N ASN A 189 -6.07 -19.71 -15.26
CA ASN A 189 -5.48 -19.55 -16.59
C ASN A 189 -5.14 -18.07 -16.86
N GLU A 190 -4.42 -17.79 -17.94
CA GLU A 190 -4.01 -16.41 -18.28
C GLU A 190 -5.19 -15.46 -18.48
N LYS A 191 -6.30 -15.94 -19.03
CA LYS A 191 -7.52 -15.14 -19.24
C LYS A 191 -8.05 -14.64 -17.90
N VAL A 192 -8.22 -15.54 -16.92
CA VAL A 192 -8.70 -15.20 -15.57
C VAL A 192 -7.73 -14.26 -14.86
N ILE A 193 -6.42 -14.45 -15.01
CA ILE A 193 -5.42 -13.54 -14.44
C ILE A 193 -5.61 -12.12 -14.97
N ARG A 194 -5.79 -11.97 -16.28
CA ARG A 194 -6.00 -10.67 -16.94
C ARG A 194 -7.35 -10.03 -16.55
N GLU A 195 -8.41 -10.82 -16.46
CA GLU A 195 -9.71 -10.36 -15.97
C GLU A 195 -9.62 -9.83 -14.53
N LYS A 196 -8.94 -10.55 -13.63
CA LYS A 196 -8.75 -10.13 -12.24
C LYS A 196 -7.84 -8.92 -12.11
N GLN A 197 -6.85 -8.78 -12.98
CA GLN A 197 -6.03 -7.57 -13.08
C GLN A 197 -6.88 -6.35 -13.47
N GLN A 198 -7.73 -6.49 -14.49
CA GLN A 198 -8.63 -5.42 -14.92
C GLN A 198 -9.69 -5.09 -13.86
N GLU A 199 -10.22 -6.11 -13.16
CA GLU A 199 -11.13 -5.93 -12.03
C GLU A 199 -10.49 -5.10 -10.91
N LEU A 200 -9.23 -5.44 -10.52
CA LEU A 200 -8.48 -4.68 -9.52
C LEU A 200 -8.21 -3.25 -9.97
N GLU A 201 -7.76 -3.07 -11.22
CA GLU A 201 -7.48 -1.76 -11.81
C GLU A 201 -8.75 -0.90 -11.84
N GLY A 202 -9.87 -1.45 -12.32
CA GLY A 202 -11.16 -0.78 -12.33
C GLY A 202 -11.65 -0.41 -10.93
N ALA A 203 -11.50 -1.32 -9.96
CA ALA A 203 -11.89 -1.06 -8.58
C ALA A 203 -11.09 0.09 -7.95
N LEU A 204 -9.75 0.10 -8.13
CA LEU A 204 -8.89 1.17 -7.63
C LEU A 204 -9.17 2.51 -8.30
N ASN A 205 -9.39 2.51 -9.62
CA ASN A 205 -9.73 3.71 -10.39
C ASN A 205 -11.08 4.29 -9.96
N ASN A 206 -12.11 3.44 -9.87
CA ASN A 206 -13.44 3.87 -9.42
C ASN A 206 -13.42 4.46 -8.01
N LEU A 207 -12.67 3.84 -7.08
CA LEU A 207 -12.50 4.39 -5.73
C LEU A 207 -11.80 5.75 -5.74
N THR A 208 -10.88 5.95 -6.68
CA THR A 208 -10.12 7.20 -6.77
C THR A 208 -10.93 8.30 -7.44
N MET A 209 -11.74 7.98 -8.47
CA MET A 209 -12.59 8.92 -9.21
C MET A 209 -13.91 9.23 -8.52
N SER A 210 -14.63 8.21 -8.00
CA SER A 210 -15.92 8.41 -7.28
C SER A 210 -15.78 9.25 -6.02
N SER A 211 -14.58 9.62 -5.78
CA SER A 211 -14.15 10.39 -4.64
C SER A 211 -13.89 11.85 -5.00
N GLU A 212 -14.02 12.27 -6.24
CA GLU A 212 -14.00 13.65 -6.71
C GLU A 212 -15.43 14.21 -6.70
#